data_89ee57e4092ac89eafb6afb5fa05348a
#
_entry.id   89ee57e4092ac89eafb6afb5fa05348a
#
_cell.length_a   1.000
_cell.length_b   1.000
_cell.length_c   1.000
_cell.angle_alpha   90.00
_cell.angle_beta   90.00
_cell.angle_gamma   90.00
#
_symmetry.space_group_name_H-M   'P 1'
#
loop_
_entity.id
_entity.type
_entity.pdbx_description
1 polymer ?
#
loop_
_entity_poly.entity_id
_entity_poly.type
_entity_poly.pdbx_seq_one_letter_code
_entity_poly.pdbx_strand_id
1 'polypeptide(L)'
;MSDDQQRYAIDDIRFLEPMYQWVSQLLRDRGLEAALVEESARFADELAGQEDPDNHYLKLRGGWTLSAQQQGVLRELVRWRELECQRRDRPRNRVLADPLLIAIAERLPGSLKELSNIQGVPSGAVRRYGETILELVSRGATADNSFLERIAPPLSRDQQGFFKQLKRLFRKASEDADIPMELLAPRKRLEKVVQHPDLAKHEFFQGWRAQVLAPVRADIEELLKS
;
A
#
# COMPACT_ATOMS: atom_id res chain seq x y z
N MET A 1 24.94 10.09 23.74
CA MET A 1 24.10 11.17 23.16
C MET A 1 24.74 12.49 23.52
N SER A 2 24.88 13.42 22.55
CA SER A 2 25.35 14.79 22.86
C SER A 2 24.23 15.60 23.53
N ASP A 3 24.56 16.70 24.21
CA ASP A 3 23.57 17.59 24.84
C ASP A 3 22.58 18.15 23.82
N ASP A 4 23.04 18.42 22.60
CA ASP A 4 22.17 18.87 21.51
C ASP A 4 21.18 17.80 21.05
N GLN A 5 21.59 16.52 21.00
CA GLN A 5 20.68 15.40 20.69
C GLN A 5 19.64 15.19 21.81
N GLN A 6 20.05 15.40 23.10
CA GLN A 6 19.10 15.31 24.21
C GLN A 6 18.10 16.46 24.18
N ARG A 7 18.57 17.69 23.91
CA ARG A 7 17.72 18.87 23.81
C ARG A 7 16.72 18.70 22.66
N TYR A 8 17.17 18.24 21.47
CA TYR A 8 16.31 17.96 20.34
C TYR A 8 15.24 16.92 20.69
N ALA A 9 15.61 15.82 21.33
CA ALA A 9 14.65 14.79 21.74
C ALA A 9 13.62 15.30 22.76
N ILE A 10 14.02 16.18 23.69
CA ILE A 10 13.10 16.82 24.64
C ILE A 10 12.15 17.77 23.91
N ASP A 11 12.66 18.56 22.97
CA ASP A 11 11.84 19.50 22.21
C ASP A 11 10.83 18.77 21.32
N ASP A 12 11.17 17.61 20.76
CA ASP A 12 10.25 16.78 19.96
C ASP A 12 9.01 16.28 20.76
N ILE A 13 9.18 16.01 22.06
CA ILE A 13 8.09 15.52 22.92
C ILE A 13 7.41 16.61 23.74
N ARG A 14 8.07 17.75 23.94
CA ARG A 14 7.60 18.85 24.81
C ARG A 14 6.21 19.36 24.48
N PHE A 15 5.88 19.38 23.20
CA PHE A 15 4.64 19.90 22.69
C PHE A 15 3.56 18.85 22.45
N LEU A 16 3.87 17.55 22.60
CA LEU A 16 2.93 16.48 22.30
C LEU A 16 1.72 16.51 23.22
N GLU A 17 1.92 16.70 24.52
CA GLU A 17 0.81 16.75 25.48
C GLU A 17 -0.12 17.95 25.26
N PRO A 18 0.37 19.19 25.14
CA PRO A 18 -0.49 20.33 24.78
C PRO A 18 -1.22 20.14 23.43
N MET A 19 -0.57 19.60 22.42
CA MET A 19 -1.17 19.31 21.12
C MET A 19 -2.28 18.25 21.23
N TYR A 20 -2.01 17.18 21.99
CA TYR A 20 -2.99 16.12 22.23
C TYR A 20 -4.24 16.70 22.93
N GLN A 21 -4.07 17.48 23.97
CA GLN A 21 -5.17 18.09 24.70
C GLN A 21 -6.00 19.04 23.80
N TRP A 22 -5.32 19.87 23.01
CA TRP A 22 -5.97 20.77 22.06
C TRP A 22 -6.76 20.01 20.98
N VAL A 23 -6.14 19.02 20.34
CA VAL A 23 -6.81 18.21 19.31
C VAL A 23 -7.98 17.42 19.92
N SER A 24 -7.78 16.81 21.09
CA SER A 24 -8.83 16.06 21.77
C SER A 24 -10.04 16.93 22.12
N GLN A 25 -9.82 18.18 22.56
CA GLN A 25 -10.91 19.12 22.81
C GLN A 25 -11.65 19.47 21.52
N LEU A 26 -10.91 19.78 20.44
CA LEU A 26 -11.50 20.08 19.14
C LEU A 26 -12.36 18.92 18.61
N LEU A 27 -11.93 17.68 18.80
CA LEU A 27 -12.68 16.51 18.38
C LEU A 27 -13.93 16.27 19.22
N ARG A 28 -13.88 16.53 20.55
CA ARG A 28 -15.05 16.49 21.42
C ARG A 28 -16.09 17.51 20.98
N ASP A 29 -15.68 18.74 20.75
CA ASP A 29 -16.58 19.84 20.34
C ASP A 29 -17.27 19.54 19.00
N ARG A 30 -16.66 18.72 18.15
CA ARG A 30 -17.19 18.27 16.86
C ARG A 30 -17.87 16.90 16.90
N GLY A 31 -17.89 16.21 18.03
CA GLY A 31 -18.45 14.85 18.16
C GLY A 31 -17.69 13.77 17.39
N LEU A 32 -16.38 13.97 17.13
CA LEU A 32 -15.53 13.09 16.29
C LEU A 32 -14.61 12.17 17.10
N GLU A 33 -14.74 12.09 18.42
CA GLU A 33 -13.86 11.22 19.25
C GLU A 33 -13.96 9.74 18.87
N ALA A 34 -15.19 9.25 18.69
CA ALA A 34 -15.40 7.85 18.29
C ALA A 34 -14.79 7.56 16.90
N ALA A 35 -14.89 8.52 15.96
CA ALA A 35 -14.28 8.41 14.65
C ALA A 35 -12.74 8.36 14.73
N LEU A 36 -12.13 9.16 15.63
CA LEU A 36 -10.68 9.11 15.85
C LEU A 36 -10.23 7.74 16.37
N VAL A 37 -10.93 7.20 17.38
CA VAL A 37 -10.58 5.89 17.96
C VAL A 37 -10.68 4.79 16.91
N GLU A 38 -11.77 4.75 16.14
CA GLU A 38 -11.99 3.79 15.07
C GLU A 38 -10.91 3.89 13.99
N GLU A 39 -10.60 5.13 13.54
CA GLU A 39 -9.61 5.37 12.50
C GLU A 39 -8.19 5.03 12.94
N SER A 40 -7.84 5.35 14.19
CA SER A 40 -6.53 5.04 14.77
C SER A 40 -6.32 3.53 14.91
N ALA A 41 -7.33 2.80 15.38
CA ALA A 41 -7.27 1.34 15.46
C ALA A 41 -7.08 0.71 14.08
N ARG A 42 -7.89 1.15 13.10
CA ARG A 42 -7.77 0.68 11.72
C ARG A 42 -6.42 0.99 11.09
N PHE A 43 -5.87 2.18 11.36
CA PHE A 43 -4.54 2.56 10.87
C PHE A 43 -3.43 1.70 11.49
N ALA A 44 -3.54 1.38 12.77
CA ALA A 44 -2.61 0.46 13.46
C ALA A 44 -2.66 -0.94 12.83
N ASP A 45 -3.86 -1.47 12.58
CA ASP A 45 -4.04 -2.77 11.92
C ASP A 45 -3.48 -2.77 10.49
N GLU A 46 -3.70 -1.69 9.73
CA GLU A 46 -3.11 -1.54 8.40
C GLU A 46 -1.59 -1.49 8.42
N LEU A 47 -0.99 -0.81 9.41
CA LEU A 47 0.46 -0.78 9.57
C LEU A 47 1.01 -2.16 9.89
N ALA A 48 0.39 -2.88 10.82
CA ALA A 48 0.77 -4.25 11.16
C ALA A 48 0.71 -5.18 9.93
N GLY A 49 -0.35 -5.09 9.12
CA GLY A 49 -0.47 -5.84 7.87
C GLY A 49 0.50 -5.39 6.76
N GLN A 50 1.02 -4.14 6.85
CA GLN A 50 2.00 -3.65 5.89
C GLN A 50 3.42 -4.20 6.12
N GLU A 51 3.71 -4.72 7.29
CA GLU A 51 4.99 -5.33 7.64
C GLU A 51 5.10 -6.78 7.14
N ASP A 52 4.00 -7.37 6.65
CA ASP A 52 4.04 -8.71 6.08
C ASP A 52 4.85 -8.74 4.76
N PRO A 53 6.04 -9.37 4.75
CA PRO A 53 6.89 -9.44 3.57
C PRO A 53 6.21 -10.13 2.37
N ASP A 54 5.24 -11.02 2.63
CA ASP A 54 4.54 -11.79 1.60
C ASP A 54 3.64 -10.93 0.73
N ASN A 55 3.18 -9.77 1.24
CA ASN A 55 2.26 -8.86 0.54
C ASN A 55 2.95 -7.62 -0.05
N HIS A 56 4.25 -7.44 0.17
CA HIS A 56 4.96 -6.26 -0.33
C HIS A 56 5.03 -6.18 -1.86
N TYR A 57 5.00 -7.32 -2.57
CA TYR A 57 5.02 -7.33 -4.04
C TYR A 57 3.81 -6.63 -4.66
N LEU A 58 2.65 -6.63 -3.97
CA LEU A 58 1.42 -5.95 -4.42
C LEU A 58 1.58 -4.42 -4.54
N LYS A 59 2.60 -3.86 -3.89
CA LYS A 59 2.89 -2.42 -3.90
C LYS A 59 3.84 -2.00 -5.03
N LEU A 60 4.43 -2.95 -5.76
CA LEU A 60 5.43 -2.66 -6.79
C LEU A 60 4.76 -2.16 -8.08
N ARG A 61 5.01 -0.87 -8.39
CA ARG A 61 4.49 -0.26 -9.61
C ARG A 61 5.07 -0.93 -10.84
N GLY A 62 4.22 -1.29 -11.80
CA GLY A 62 4.62 -1.97 -13.03
C GLY A 62 4.50 -3.49 -12.96
N GLY A 63 4.44 -4.11 -11.77
CA GLY A 63 4.28 -5.55 -11.63
C GLY A 63 2.97 -6.13 -12.20
N TRP A 64 1.96 -5.29 -12.44
CA TRP A 64 0.68 -5.69 -13.02
C TRP A 64 0.80 -6.20 -14.47
N THR A 65 1.86 -5.82 -15.21
CA THR A 65 2.11 -6.28 -16.58
C THR A 65 2.63 -7.72 -16.64
N LEU A 66 3.14 -8.21 -15.51
CA LEU A 66 3.74 -9.54 -15.41
C LEU A 66 2.65 -10.64 -15.46
N SER A 67 2.99 -11.80 -16.03
CA SER A 67 2.15 -13.00 -15.99
C SER A 67 1.97 -13.53 -14.56
N ALA A 68 1.06 -14.48 -14.32
CA ALA A 68 0.89 -15.11 -13.01
C ALA A 68 2.19 -15.74 -12.49
N GLN A 69 2.89 -16.46 -13.34
CA GLN A 69 4.18 -17.06 -13.04
C GLN A 69 5.24 -16.02 -12.66
N GLN A 70 5.36 -14.95 -13.44
CA GLN A 70 6.30 -13.85 -13.17
C GLN A 70 5.96 -13.11 -11.88
N GLN A 71 4.66 -12.92 -11.56
CA GLN A 71 4.26 -12.33 -10.28
C GLN A 71 4.56 -13.27 -9.10
N GLY A 72 4.47 -14.58 -9.28
CA GLY A 72 4.94 -15.56 -8.30
C GLY A 72 6.43 -15.41 -8.01
N VAL A 73 7.25 -15.29 -9.06
CA VAL A 73 8.69 -14.99 -8.92
C VAL A 73 8.91 -13.65 -8.23
N LEU A 74 8.16 -12.61 -8.62
CA LEU A 74 8.26 -11.28 -8.01
C LEU A 74 7.97 -11.34 -6.51
N ARG A 75 6.94 -12.09 -6.08
CA ARG A 75 6.62 -12.29 -4.65
C ARG A 75 7.79 -12.90 -3.90
N GLU A 76 8.39 -13.97 -4.43
CA GLU A 76 9.53 -14.64 -3.80
C GLU A 76 10.74 -13.70 -3.65
N LEU A 77 11.06 -12.94 -4.71
CA LEU A 77 12.16 -11.98 -4.72
C LEU A 77 11.91 -10.83 -3.73
N VAL A 78 10.69 -10.29 -3.68
CA VAL A 78 10.34 -9.19 -2.77
C VAL A 78 10.38 -9.66 -1.32
N ARG A 79 9.77 -10.81 -1.02
CA ARG A 79 9.81 -11.40 0.32
C ARG A 79 11.24 -11.60 0.81
N TRP A 80 12.08 -12.21 0.00
CA TRP A 80 13.50 -12.39 0.30
C TRP A 80 14.19 -11.05 0.58
N ARG A 81 13.96 -10.04 -0.28
CA ARG A 81 14.58 -8.72 -0.10
C ARG A 81 14.18 -8.08 1.23
N GLU A 82 12.92 -8.14 1.61
CA GLU A 82 12.45 -7.58 2.89
C GLU A 82 13.17 -8.25 4.08
N LEU A 83 13.24 -9.57 4.07
CA LEU A 83 13.96 -10.34 5.11
C LEU A 83 15.47 -10.01 5.12
N GLU A 84 16.08 -9.86 3.95
CA GLU A 84 17.50 -9.50 3.85
C GLU A 84 17.78 -8.06 4.31
N CYS A 85 16.85 -7.12 4.06
CA CYS A 85 16.90 -5.76 4.60
C CYS A 85 16.88 -5.76 6.12
N GLN A 86 15.95 -6.49 6.72
CA GLN A 86 15.85 -6.64 8.18
C GLN A 86 17.12 -7.30 8.76
N ARG A 87 17.55 -8.42 8.16
CA ARG A 87 18.74 -9.16 8.63
C ARG A 87 20.01 -8.33 8.61
N ARG A 88 20.15 -7.41 7.65
CA ARG A 88 21.35 -6.59 7.45
C ARG A 88 21.23 -5.15 7.97
N ASP A 89 20.07 -4.77 8.46
CA ASP A 89 19.76 -3.38 8.78
C ASP A 89 20.12 -2.43 7.62
N ARG A 90 19.58 -2.75 6.43
CA ARG A 90 19.86 -2.00 5.20
C ARG A 90 18.60 -1.56 4.49
N PRO A 91 18.55 -0.32 3.97
CA PRO A 91 17.46 0.13 3.12
C PRO A 91 17.30 -0.72 1.86
N ARG A 92 16.06 -0.87 1.37
CA ARG A 92 15.69 -1.67 0.18
C ARG A 92 16.59 -1.42 -1.03
N ASN A 93 16.86 -0.15 -1.35
CA ASN A 93 17.70 0.25 -2.49
C ASN A 93 19.16 -0.19 -2.36
N ARG A 94 19.62 -0.52 -1.15
CA ARG A 94 20.98 -1.02 -0.90
C ARG A 94 21.07 -2.55 -1.04
N VAL A 95 19.95 -3.25 -0.99
CA VAL A 95 19.87 -4.69 -1.28
C VAL A 95 19.56 -4.90 -2.77
N LEU A 96 18.35 -4.49 -3.20
CA LEU A 96 17.94 -4.54 -4.61
C LEU A 96 16.72 -3.61 -4.82
N ALA A 97 16.83 -2.68 -5.77
CA ALA A 97 15.77 -1.70 -6.04
C ALA A 97 14.54 -2.35 -6.70
N ASP A 98 13.35 -1.80 -6.48
CA ASP A 98 12.08 -2.31 -7.04
C ASP A 98 12.11 -2.55 -8.56
N PRO A 99 12.63 -1.61 -9.40
CA PRO A 99 12.69 -1.84 -10.84
C PRO A 99 13.52 -3.07 -11.23
N LEU A 100 14.55 -3.39 -10.46
CA LEU A 100 15.40 -4.56 -10.73
C LEU A 100 14.70 -5.86 -10.37
N LEU A 101 13.90 -5.89 -9.29
CA LEU A 101 13.09 -7.06 -8.95
C LEU A 101 12.07 -7.35 -10.05
N ILE A 102 11.42 -6.31 -10.57
CA ILE A 102 10.47 -6.43 -11.69
C ILE A 102 11.19 -6.95 -12.93
N ALA A 103 12.35 -6.37 -13.30
CA ALA A 103 13.11 -6.81 -14.46
C ALA A 103 13.60 -8.26 -14.36
N ILE A 104 14.01 -8.71 -13.16
CA ILE A 104 14.41 -10.11 -12.92
C ILE A 104 13.19 -11.02 -13.06
N ALA A 105 12.05 -10.66 -12.47
CA ALA A 105 10.81 -11.43 -12.57
C ALA A 105 10.28 -11.49 -14.01
N GLU A 106 10.46 -10.43 -14.80
CA GLU A 106 10.09 -10.39 -16.22
C GLU A 106 10.95 -11.30 -17.07
N ARG A 107 12.27 -11.32 -16.82
CA ARG A 107 13.26 -12.04 -17.63
C ARG A 107 13.42 -13.50 -17.24
N LEU A 108 13.08 -13.89 -16.02
CA LEU A 108 13.22 -15.25 -15.47
C LEU A 108 14.62 -15.86 -15.73
N PRO A 109 15.74 -15.24 -15.32
CA PRO A 109 17.07 -15.72 -15.63
C PRO A 109 17.32 -17.11 -15.06
N GLY A 110 17.87 -18.02 -15.88
CA GLY A 110 18.25 -19.37 -15.48
C GLY A 110 19.74 -19.53 -15.14
N SER A 111 20.54 -18.46 -15.31
CA SER A 111 21.99 -18.49 -15.07
C SER A 111 22.52 -17.15 -14.58
N LEU A 112 23.66 -17.15 -13.89
CA LEU A 112 24.37 -15.94 -13.46
C LEU A 112 24.69 -15.00 -14.63
N LYS A 113 25.01 -15.59 -15.79
CA LYS A 113 25.26 -14.82 -17.00
C LYS A 113 24.02 -14.08 -17.47
N GLU A 114 22.86 -14.73 -17.51
CA GLU A 114 21.59 -14.09 -17.86
C GLU A 114 21.21 -13.03 -16.87
N LEU A 115 21.37 -13.31 -15.56
CA LEU A 115 21.12 -12.34 -14.50
C LEU A 115 22.01 -11.10 -14.65
N SER A 116 23.30 -11.29 -14.98
CA SER A 116 24.25 -10.17 -15.19
C SER A 116 23.96 -9.33 -16.43
N ASN A 117 23.24 -9.90 -17.42
CA ASN A 117 22.85 -9.22 -18.65
C ASN A 117 21.57 -8.36 -18.48
N ILE A 118 20.87 -8.47 -17.34
CA ILE A 118 19.71 -7.62 -17.07
C ILE A 118 20.21 -6.19 -16.79
N GLN A 119 19.71 -5.24 -17.59
CA GLN A 119 20.14 -3.85 -17.49
C GLN A 119 19.88 -3.28 -16.09
N GLY A 120 20.93 -2.69 -15.53
CA GLY A 120 20.87 -2.04 -14.21
C GLY A 120 21.18 -2.98 -13.02
N VAL A 121 21.29 -4.29 -13.20
CA VAL A 121 21.69 -5.21 -12.13
C VAL A 121 23.18 -5.03 -11.83
N PRO A 122 23.55 -4.57 -10.61
CA PRO A 122 24.95 -4.33 -10.29
C PRO A 122 25.74 -5.64 -10.19
N SER A 123 26.95 -5.68 -10.72
CA SER A 123 27.85 -6.85 -10.61
C SER A 123 28.09 -7.29 -9.16
N GLY A 124 28.11 -6.34 -8.22
CA GLY A 124 28.20 -6.62 -6.79
C GLY A 124 26.96 -7.35 -6.24
N ALA A 125 25.77 -7.10 -6.77
CA ALA A 125 24.55 -7.82 -6.41
C ALA A 125 24.57 -9.24 -6.98
N VAL A 126 24.97 -9.41 -8.24
CA VAL A 126 25.13 -10.75 -8.85
C VAL A 126 26.12 -11.60 -8.05
N ARG A 127 27.26 -11.03 -7.69
CA ARG A 127 28.29 -11.73 -6.91
C ARG A 127 27.83 -12.14 -5.52
N ARG A 128 26.98 -11.30 -4.87
CA ARG A 128 26.52 -11.52 -3.49
C ARG A 128 25.26 -12.36 -3.39
N TYR A 129 24.34 -12.18 -4.32
CA TYR A 129 22.96 -12.70 -4.24
C TYR A 129 22.57 -13.55 -5.45
N GLY A 130 23.46 -13.71 -6.44
CA GLY A 130 23.11 -14.32 -7.71
C GLY A 130 22.53 -15.73 -7.57
N GLU A 131 23.19 -16.62 -6.83
CA GLU A 131 22.68 -17.98 -6.60
C GLU A 131 21.31 -17.97 -5.91
N THR A 132 21.17 -17.17 -4.84
CA THR A 132 19.88 -17.01 -4.14
C THR A 132 18.79 -16.50 -5.07
N ILE A 133 19.09 -15.52 -5.90
CA ILE A 133 18.12 -14.98 -6.88
C ILE A 133 17.69 -16.07 -7.86
N LEU A 134 18.60 -16.87 -8.39
CA LEU A 134 18.29 -17.96 -9.33
C LEU A 134 17.41 -19.05 -8.68
N GLU A 135 17.70 -19.42 -7.44
CA GLU A 135 16.85 -20.33 -6.66
C GLU A 135 15.43 -19.78 -6.47
N LEU A 136 15.30 -18.48 -6.13
CA LEU A 136 14.01 -17.82 -5.97
C LEU A 136 13.22 -17.75 -7.28
N VAL A 137 13.90 -17.45 -8.38
CA VAL A 137 13.31 -17.45 -9.72
C VAL A 137 12.78 -18.86 -10.07
N SER A 138 13.59 -19.88 -9.89
CA SER A 138 13.19 -21.28 -10.16
C SER A 138 11.99 -21.68 -9.29
N ARG A 139 12.02 -21.38 -7.99
CA ARG A 139 10.94 -21.72 -7.05
C ARG A 139 9.63 -20.99 -7.40
N GLY A 140 9.67 -19.68 -7.62
CA GLY A 140 8.49 -18.90 -7.97
C GLY A 140 7.91 -19.27 -9.33
N ALA A 141 8.76 -19.64 -10.29
CA ALA A 141 8.34 -20.05 -11.63
C ALA A 141 7.67 -21.44 -11.65
N THR A 142 8.03 -22.34 -10.74
CA THR A 142 7.48 -23.71 -10.67
C THR A 142 6.34 -23.85 -9.67
N ALA A 143 6.11 -22.86 -8.82
CA ALA A 143 5.03 -22.87 -7.84
C ALA A 143 3.65 -22.80 -8.50
N ASP A 144 2.65 -23.37 -7.82
CA ASP A 144 1.24 -23.11 -8.18
C ASP A 144 0.86 -21.69 -7.78
N ASN A 145 0.75 -20.83 -8.79
CA ASN A 145 0.41 -19.42 -8.62
C ASN A 145 -1.10 -19.12 -8.89
N SER A 146 -1.95 -20.15 -8.94
CA SER A 146 -3.39 -20.01 -9.24
C SER A 146 -4.13 -19.19 -8.17
N PHE A 147 -3.71 -19.30 -6.91
CA PHE A 147 -4.29 -18.58 -5.76
C PHE A 147 -3.54 -17.29 -5.40
N LEU A 148 -2.54 -16.90 -6.21
CA LEU A 148 -1.78 -15.69 -5.95
C LEU A 148 -2.64 -14.46 -6.19
N GLU A 149 -2.74 -13.57 -5.19
CA GLU A 149 -3.33 -12.24 -5.39
C GLU A 149 -2.53 -11.49 -6.44
N ARG A 150 -3.23 -11.00 -7.48
CA ARG A 150 -2.56 -10.32 -8.61
C ARG A 150 -2.43 -8.84 -8.32
N ILE A 151 -1.28 -8.28 -8.72
CA ILE A 151 -1.10 -6.83 -8.72
C ILE A 151 -2.13 -6.23 -9.67
N ALA A 152 -3.01 -5.38 -9.12
CA ALA A 152 -4.07 -4.77 -9.90
C ALA A 152 -3.52 -3.79 -10.96
N PRO A 153 -4.04 -3.82 -12.19
CA PRO A 153 -3.70 -2.84 -13.20
C PRO A 153 -4.22 -1.45 -12.82
N PRO A 154 -3.67 -0.37 -13.40
CA PRO A 154 -4.28 0.94 -13.32
C PRO A 154 -5.73 0.93 -13.82
N LEU A 155 -6.56 1.82 -13.31
CA LEU A 155 -7.94 1.96 -13.75
C LEU A 155 -8.02 2.15 -15.27
N SER A 156 -8.89 1.40 -15.94
CA SER A 156 -9.20 1.57 -17.35
C SER A 156 -9.83 2.95 -17.61
N ARG A 157 -9.98 3.32 -18.89
CA ARG A 157 -10.60 4.60 -19.26
C ARG A 157 -12.03 4.73 -18.72
N ASP A 158 -12.81 3.67 -18.80
CA ASP A 158 -14.19 3.65 -18.30
C ASP A 158 -14.22 3.72 -16.78
N GLN A 159 -13.38 2.93 -16.11
CA GLN A 159 -13.20 2.99 -14.66
C GLN A 159 -12.73 4.36 -14.17
N GLN A 160 -11.93 5.10 -14.95
CA GLN A 160 -11.55 6.48 -14.62
C GLN A 160 -12.74 7.44 -14.68
N GLY A 161 -13.65 7.24 -15.65
CA GLY A 161 -14.91 7.99 -15.73
C GLY A 161 -15.76 7.77 -14.48
N PHE A 162 -15.97 6.52 -14.13
CA PHE A 162 -16.68 6.10 -12.94
C PHE A 162 -16.01 6.63 -11.65
N PHE A 163 -14.69 6.50 -11.53
CA PHE A 163 -13.92 7.06 -10.40
C PHE A 163 -14.14 8.56 -10.20
N LYS A 164 -14.22 9.34 -11.29
CA LYS A 164 -14.46 10.79 -11.21
C LYS A 164 -15.86 11.09 -10.64
N GLN A 165 -16.87 10.33 -11.05
CA GLN A 165 -18.24 10.51 -10.54
C GLN A 165 -18.33 10.12 -9.06
N LEU A 166 -17.77 8.95 -8.71
CA LEU A 166 -17.69 8.49 -7.33
C LEU A 166 -16.98 9.52 -6.44
N LYS A 167 -15.81 10.00 -6.87
CA LYS A 167 -15.06 11.02 -6.14
C LYS A 167 -15.87 12.30 -5.92
N ARG A 168 -16.73 12.70 -6.86
CA ARG A 168 -17.58 13.88 -6.72
C ARG A 168 -18.61 13.70 -5.60
N LEU A 169 -19.24 12.54 -5.51
CA LEU A 169 -20.20 12.25 -4.44
C LEU A 169 -19.54 12.26 -3.06
N PHE A 170 -18.38 11.60 -2.95
CA PHE A 170 -17.61 11.62 -1.70
C PHE A 170 -17.12 13.01 -1.32
N ARG A 171 -16.72 13.83 -2.29
CA ARG A 171 -16.31 15.21 -2.03
C ARG A 171 -17.49 16.03 -1.46
N LYS A 172 -18.68 15.89 -2.03
CA LYS A 172 -19.87 16.55 -1.51
C LYS A 172 -20.12 16.19 -0.04
N ALA A 173 -20.09 14.89 0.30
CA ALA A 173 -20.24 14.46 1.69
C ALA A 173 -19.10 14.96 2.61
N SER A 174 -17.88 15.05 2.10
CA SER A 174 -16.71 15.61 2.80
C SER A 174 -16.90 17.09 3.13
N GLU A 175 -17.36 17.87 2.17
CA GLU A 175 -17.66 19.31 2.33
C GLU A 175 -18.84 19.54 3.29
N ASP A 176 -19.91 18.78 3.13
CA ASP A 176 -21.10 18.89 4.00
C ASP A 176 -20.81 18.52 5.46
N ALA A 177 -19.88 17.59 5.71
CA ALA A 177 -19.48 17.16 7.04
C ALA A 177 -18.28 17.93 7.62
N ASP A 178 -17.68 18.83 6.84
CA ASP A 178 -16.42 19.53 7.18
C ASP A 178 -15.29 18.55 7.60
N ILE A 179 -15.14 17.45 6.84
CA ILE A 179 -14.11 16.43 7.05
C ILE A 179 -13.23 16.37 5.81
N PRO A 180 -11.90 16.45 5.92
CA PRO A 180 -10.99 16.37 4.77
C PRO A 180 -11.22 15.12 3.92
N MET A 181 -11.29 15.31 2.60
CA MET A 181 -11.50 14.21 1.63
C MET A 181 -10.45 13.10 1.76
N GLU A 182 -9.21 13.47 2.07
CA GLU A 182 -8.09 12.54 2.25
C GLU A 182 -8.29 11.61 3.45
N LEU A 183 -9.01 12.08 4.48
CA LEU A 183 -9.38 11.29 5.64
C LEU A 183 -10.62 10.45 5.36
N LEU A 184 -11.66 11.05 4.77
CA LEU A 184 -12.90 10.35 4.44
C LEU A 184 -12.65 9.23 3.42
N ALA A 185 -11.97 9.55 2.31
CA ALA A 185 -11.83 8.66 1.18
C ALA A 185 -10.47 8.81 0.45
N PRO A 186 -9.39 8.26 1.00
CA PRO A 186 -8.10 8.24 0.32
C PRO A 186 -8.21 7.62 -1.07
N ARG A 187 -7.51 8.18 -2.05
CA ARG A 187 -7.59 7.77 -3.46
C ARG A 187 -7.50 6.26 -3.66
N LYS A 188 -6.53 5.59 -3.02
CA LYS A 188 -6.33 4.13 -3.16
C LYS A 188 -7.54 3.32 -2.72
N ARG A 189 -8.28 3.79 -1.71
CA ARG A 189 -9.49 3.12 -1.22
C ARG A 189 -10.65 3.30 -2.19
N LEU A 190 -10.81 4.51 -2.75
CA LEU A 190 -11.80 4.74 -3.81
C LEU A 190 -11.50 3.91 -5.07
N GLU A 191 -10.22 3.74 -5.43
CA GLU A 191 -9.82 2.87 -6.54
C GLU A 191 -10.24 1.41 -6.29
N LYS A 192 -10.15 0.92 -5.04
CA LYS A 192 -10.64 -0.41 -4.67
C LYS A 192 -12.16 -0.56 -4.86
N VAL A 193 -12.95 0.48 -4.53
CA VAL A 193 -14.40 0.47 -4.76
C VAL A 193 -14.73 0.33 -6.25
N VAL A 194 -13.96 1.03 -7.10
CA VAL A 194 -14.13 0.96 -8.56
C VAL A 194 -13.77 -0.43 -9.11
N GLN A 195 -12.74 -1.06 -8.55
CA GLN A 195 -12.28 -2.39 -8.97
C GLN A 195 -13.17 -3.52 -8.44
N HIS A 196 -13.78 -3.32 -7.27
CA HIS A 196 -14.61 -4.30 -6.56
C HIS A 196 -15.87 -3.62 -6.03
N PRO A 197 -16.94 -3.51 -6.83
CA PRO A 197 -18.11 -2.68 -6.51
C PRO A 197 -19.06 -3.25 -5.43
N ASP A 198 -18.68 -4.31 -4.73
CA ASP A 198 -19.44 -4.85 -3.60
C ASP A 198 -19.32 -3.93 -2.38
N LEU A 199 -20.26 -2.99 -2.23
CA LEU A 199 -20.24 -1.98 -1.18
C LEU A 199 -20.23 -2.56 0.24
N ALA A 200 -20.85 -3.72 0.45
CA ALA A 200 -20.92 -4.33 1.77
C ALA A 200 -19.53 -4.72 2.33
N LYS A 201 -18.55 -4.89 1.44
CA LYS A 201 -17.17 -5.23 1.80
C LYS A 201 -16.26 -4.02 1.99
N HIS A 202 -16.76 -2.81 1.73
CA HIS A 202 -15.95 -1.60 1.85
C HIS A 202 -16.19 -0.90 3.19
N GLU A 203 -15.10 -0.55 3.86
CA GLU A 203 -15.07 0.21 5.10
C GLU A 203 -15.79 1.57 5.05
N PHE A 204 -15.96 2.15 3.86
CA PHE A 204 -16.69 3.41 3.66
C PHE A 204 -18.15 3.36 4.13
N PHE A 205 -18.74 2.17 4.15
CA PHE A 205 -20.14 1.98 4.50
C PHE A 205 -20.30 1.36 5.89
N GLN A 206 -19.25 1.46 6.72
CA GLN A 206 -19.21 1.00 8.10
C GLN A 206 -18.76 2.14 9.02
N GLY A 207 -19.06 1.99 10.32
CA GLY A 207 -18.62 2.91 11.35
C GLY A 207 -18.95 4.38 11.08
N TRP A 208 -18.05 5.28 11.44
CA TRP A 208 -18.22 6.71 11.29
C TRP A 208 -18.36 7.18 9.84
N ARG A 209 -17.70 6.52 8.90
CA ARG A 209 -17.81 6.86 7.48
C ARG A 209 -19.18 6.61 6.91
N ALA A 210 -19.85 5.54 7.35
CA ALA A 210 -21.21 5.25 6.93
C ALA A 210 -22.19 6.37 7.30
N GLN A 211 -21.99 7.01 8.46
CA GLN A 211 -22.81 8.16 8.90
C GLN A 211 -22.57 9.37 8.00
N VAL A 212 -21.32 9.70 7.71
CA VAL A 212 -20.95 10.82 6.83
C VAL A 212 -21.45 10.62 5.40
N LEU A 213 -21.42 9.38 4.91
CA LEU A 213 -21.82 9.03 3.54
C LEU A 213 -23.32 8.75 3.40
N ALA A 214 -24.07 8.67 4.51
CA ALA A 214 -25.51 8.37 4.48
C ALA A 214 -26.31 9.27 3.50
N PRO A 215 -26.07 10.60 3.41
CA PRO A 215 -26.82 11.48 2.49
C PRO A 215 -26.59 11.18 1.00
N VAL A 216 -25.43 10.62 0.65
CA VAL A 216 -25.05 10.34 -0.75
C VAL A 216 -25.05 8.84 -1.08
N ARG A 217 -25.45 8.00 -0.12
CA ARG A 217 -25.40 6.55 -0.27
C ARG A 217 -26.23 6.03 -1.42
N ALA A 218 -27.47 6.51 -1.56
CA ALA A 218 -28.35 6.11 -2.64
C ALA A 218 -27.77 6.44 -4.02
N ASP A 219 -27.20 7.65 -4.17
CA ASP A 219 -26.55 8.08 -5.42
C ASP A 219 -25.32 7.21 -5.73
N ILE A 220 -24.57 6.79 -4.72
CA ILE A 220 -23.41 5.87 -4.88
C ILE A 220 -23.90 4.50 -5.32
N GLU A 221 -24.95 3.95 -4.70
CA GLU A 221 -25.53 2.65 -5.04
C GLU A 221 -26.11 2.64 -6.47
N GLU A 222 -26.72 3.74 -6.91
CA GLU A 222 -27.20 3.91 -8.28
C GLU A 222 -26.04 3.96 -9.28
N LEU A 223 -25.02 4.76 -8.96
CA LEU A 223 -23.81 4.86 -9.79
C LEU A 223 -23.12 3.50 -9.98
N LEU A 224 -23.13 2.64 -8.95
CA LEU A 224 -22.50 1.30 -9.01
C LEU A 224 -23.31 0.26 -9.81
N LYS A 225 -24.57 0.54 -10.11
CA LYS A 225 -25.45 -0.31 -10.94
C LYS A 225 -25.43 0.06 -12.41
N SER A 226 -24.88 1.24 -12.75
CA SER A 226 -24.83 1.77 -14.10
C SER A 226 -23.58 1.30 -14.85
#